data_c7efc8cafdad38d54dfe9f8408bcbd2f
#
_entry.id   c7efc8cafdad38d54dfe9f8408bcbd2f
#
_cell.length_a   1.000
_cell.length_b   1.000
_cell.length_c   1.000
_cell.angle_alpha   90.00
_cell.angle_beta   90.00
_cell.angle_gamma   90.00
#
_symmetry.space_group_name_H-M   'P 1'
#
loop_
_entity.id
_entity.type
_entity.pdbx_description
1 polymer ?
#
loop_
_entity_poly.entity_id
_entity_poly.type
_entity_poly.pdbx_seq_one_letter_code
_entity_poly.pdbx_strand_id
1 'polypeptide(L)'
;MTKPLYLALLFSLAQAIPSYAQLPNLKKSLEKTGVSLPGSRGLSEDEVGRGLKEALNSGIEKGVNKLSVADGYFKDDQIKLVLPKEAQQVEAKLRKIGQGQKVDATIESLNRAAEDAASSSKDLFVLAIKNLSLSDVMGILKGSDDAATVYLSKSTRNELVQKFSPIIKTSLDKVGATQQWDKLFTAYNKIPFVQKVNPDLVAYATDKAIDGLFIQIAKQELEIRKNPAARGTELLKKVFGN
;
A
#
# COMPACT_ATOMS: atom_id res chain seq x y z
N MET A 1 48.14 -58.89 -45.23
CA MET A 1 49.23 -58.82 -44.22
C MET A 1 48.64 -58.28 -42.96
N THR A 2 48.54 -59.12 -41.99
CA THR A 2 48.65 -59.07 -40.53
C THR A 2 47.64 -58.22 -39.75
N LYS A 3 46.65 -58.89 -39.15
CA LYS A 3 45.98 -58.51 -37.90
C LYS A 3 46.95 -58.61 -36.70
N PRO A 4 46.66 -57.88 -35.61
CA PRO A 4 46.28 -58.60 -34.39
C PRO A 4 45.10 -57.88 -33.67
N LEU A 5 44.16 -58.59 -33.25
CA LEU A 5 43.66 -59.18 -32.01
C LEU A 5 43.99 -58.36 -30.75
N TYR A 6 43.02 -57.63 -30.16
CA TYR A 6 43.05 -57.25 -28.76
C TYR A 6 41.75 -57.61 -28.05
N LEU A 7 41.97 -58.32 -27.01
CA LEU A 7 41.18 -59.02 -26.05
C LEU A 7 40.19 -58.11 -25.30
N ALA A 8 38.91 -58.53 -25.25
CA ALA A 8 37.86 -57.89 -24.44
C ALA A 8 38.09 -58.18 -22.95
N LEU A 9 38.14 -57.14 -22.13
CA LEU A 9 38.01 -57.24 -20.70
C LEU A 9 36.69 -56.58 -20.27
N LEU A 10 35.71 -57.45 -19.94
CA LEU A 10 34.44 -57.05 -19.32
C LEU A 10 34.72 -56.73 -17.85
N PHE A 11 34.63 -55.44 -17.51
CA PHE A 11 34.56 -55.00 -16.11
C PHE A 11 33.09 -54.71 -15.78
N SER A 12 32.46 -55.62 -15.06
CA SER A 12 31.13 -55.44 -14.48
C SER A 12 31.21 -54.44 -13.32
N LEU A 13 30.76 -53.23 -13.55
CA LEU A 13 30.56 -52.26 -12.47
C LEU A 13 29.16 -52.44 -11.92
N ALA A 14 29.05 -53.11 -10.78
CA ALA A 14 27.82 -53.11 -9.98
C ALA A 14 27.61 -51.71 -9.43
N GLN A 15 26.61 -50.98 -9.95
CA GLN A 15 26.18 -49.71 -9.39
C GLN A 15 25.34 -50.00 -8.14
N ALA A 16 25.92 -49.71 -7.00
CA ALA A 16 25.21 -49.61 -5.73
C ALA A 16 24.32 -48.40 -5.74
N ILE A 17 23.00 -48.59 -5.76
CA ILE A 17 22.01 -47.58 -5.55
C ILE A 17 22.01 -47.21 -4.05
N PRO A 18 22.33 -45.99 -3.63
CA PRO A 18 22.16 -45.63 -2.22
C PRO A 18 20.64 -45.51 -1.92
N SER A 19 20.20 -46.36 -0.98
CA SER A 19 18.87 -46.30 -0.37
C SER A 19 18.55 -44.90 0.15
N TYR A 20 17.48 -44.29 -0.35
CA TYR A 20 16.85 -43.08 0.19
C TYR A 20 16.11 -43.36 1.51
N ALA A 21 16.81 -43.75 2.54
CA ALA A 21 16.22 -43.97 3.85
C ALA A 21 17.21 -43.51 4.93
N GLN A 22 17.40 -42.18 5.07
CA GLN A 22 17.89 -41.54 6.31
C GLN A 22 17.99 -40.02 6.11
N LEU A 23 16.86 -39.30 6.15
CA LEU A 23 16.81 -37.86 6.35
C LEU A 23 15.90 -37.49 7.51
N PRO A 24 16.23 -37.82 8.78
CA PRO A 24 15.53 -37.22 9.91
C PRO A 24 16.25 -36.05 10.57
N ASN A 25 17.38 -35.55 10.06
CA ASN A 25 18.15 -34.55 10.77
C ASN A 25 18.49 -33.26 10.02
N LEU A 26 17.93 -33.03 8.83
CA LEU A 26 18.19 -31.78 8.11
C LEU A 26 17.56 -30.55 8.80
N LYS A 27 16.42 -30.74 9.47
CA LYS A 27 15.80 -29.64 10.28
C LYS A 27 16.66 -29.24 11.47
N LYS A 28 17.29 -30.19 12.15
CA LYS A 28 18.16 -29.89 13.30
C LYS A 28 19.53 -29.30 12.92
N SER A 29 19.99 -29.52 11.70
CA SER A 29 21.27 -28.96 11.21
C SER A 29 21.10 -27.52 10.70
N LEU A 30 19.91 -27.13 10.21
CA LEU A 30 19.59 -25.75 9.82
C LEU A 30 19.39 -24.83 11.03
N GLU A 31 18.95 -25.38 12.17
CA GLU A 31 18.86 -24.61 13.42
C GLU A 31 20.24 -24.28 14.05
N LYS A 32 21.30 -24.94 13.63
CA LYS A 32 22.68 -24.69 14.11
C LYS A 32 23.51 -23.79 13.21
N THR A 33 23.12 -23.58 11.97
CA THR A 33 23.69 -22.54 11.11
C THR A 33 22.80 -21.31 11.23
N GLY A 34 23.02 -20.53 12.29
CA GLY A 34 22.39 -19.23 12.47
C GLY A 34 22.69 -18.34 11.26
N VAL A 35 21.87 -18.41 10.24
CA VAL A 35 21.82 -17.39 9.19
C VAL A 35 21.19 -16.17 9.85
N SER A 36 22.02 -15.39 10.54
CA SER A 36 21.63 -14.08 11.06
C SER A 36 21.26 -13.20 9.88
N LEU A 37 19.99 -12.80 9.85
CA LEU A 37 19.50 -11.82 8.89
C LEU A 37 20.32 -10.53 9.05
N PRO A 38 20.72 -9.85 7.95
CA PRO A 38 21.36 -8.55 8.04
C PRO A 38 20.44 -7.59 8.82
N GLY A 39 20.90 -7.14 10.00
CA GLY A 39 20.15 -6.24 10.88
C GLY A 39 19.43 -6.90 12.08
N SER A 40 19.26 -8.23 12.12
CA SER A 40 18.56 -8.90 13.22
C SER A 40 19.48 -9.44 14.30
N ARG A 41 20.32 -8.64 14.91
CA ARG A 41 21.27 -9.02 15.97
C ARG A 41 20.68 -10.04 16.97
N GLY A 42 20.59 -11.32 16.58
CA GLY A 42 20.11 -12.41 17.44
C GLY A 42 18.58 -12.53 17.59
N LEU A 43 17.76 -11.82 16.78
CA LEU A 43 16.31 -11.99 16.75
C LEU A 43 15.91 -13.24 15.97
N SER A 44 14.94 -13.99 16.48
CA SER A 44 14.28 -15.06 15.73
C SER A 44 13.42 -14.48 14.59
N GLU A 45 13.10 -15.28 13.57
CA GLU A 45 12.21 -14.89 12.48
C GLU A 45 10.83 -14.45 12.99
N ASP A 46 10.32 -15.11 14.04
CA ASP A 46 9.05 -14.74 14.68
C ASP A 46 9.12 -13.37 15.38
N GLU A 47 10.24 -13.05 16.03
CA GLU A 47 10.44 -11.73 16.64
C GLU A 47 10.53 -10.63 15.60
N VAL A 48 11.22 -10.89 14.50
CA VAL A 48 11.31 -9.98 13.35
C VAL A 48 9.93 -9.75 12.75
N GLY A 49 9.15 -10.83 12.55
CA GLY A 49 7.77 -10.75 12.05
C GLY A 49 6.85 -9.93 12.96
N ARG A 50 6.91 -10.17 14.26
CA ARG A 50 6.12 -9.39 15.26
C ARG A 50 6.53 -7.92 15.25
N GLY A 51 7.83 -7.63 15.22
CA GLY A 51 8.32 -6.26 15.18
C GLY A 51 7.87 -5.50 13.94
N LEU A 52 7.94 -6.12 12.75
CA LEU A 52 7.41 -5.49 11.55
C LEU A 52 5.90 -5.23 11.65
N LYS A 53 5.11 -6.21 12.08
CA LYS A 53 3.65 -6.06 12.24
C LYS A 53 3.29 -4.95 13.23
N GLU A 54 4.03 -4.83 14.32
CA GLU A 54 3.88 -3.74 15.30
C GLU A 54 4.21 -2.38 14.68
N ALA A 55 5.31 -2.28 13.93
CA ALA A 55 5.68 -1.07 13.20
C ALA A 55 4.59 -0.62 12.24
N LEU A 56 4.10 -1.55 11.44
CA LEU A 56 3.06 -1.27 10.45
C LEU A 56 1.75 -0.81 11.11
N ASN A 57 1.31 -1.49 12.16
CA ASN A 57 0.12 -1.08 12.91
C ASN A 57 0.27 0.32 13.51
N SER A 58 1.42 0.62 14.13
CA SER A 58 1.71 1.96 14.66
C SER A 58 1.74 3.04 13.58
N GLY A 59 2.37 2.74 12.43
CA GLY A 59 2.43 3.66 11.29
C GLY A 59 1.05 3.94 10.70
N ILE A 60 0.23 2.88 10.53
CA ILE A 60 -1.15 3.00 10.04
C ILE A 60 -2.01 3.81 11.01
N GLU A 61 -1.92 3.52 12.31
CA GLU A 61 -2.69 4.28 13.30
C GLU A 61 -2.37 5.76 13.26
N LYS A 62 -1.10 6.13 13.24
CA LYS A 62 -0.67 7.54 13.12
C LYS A 62 -1.13 8.17 11.81
N GLY A 63 -0.95 7.45 10.68
CA GLY A 63 -1.34 7.94 9.37
C GLY A 63 -2.84 8.15 9.23
N VAL A 64 -3.65 7.15 9.62
CA VAL A 64 -5.11 7.24 9.58
C VAL A 64 -5.63 8.31 10.52
N ASN A 65 -5.14 8.38 11.77
CA ASN A 65 -5.56 9.41 12.73
C ASN A 65 -5.26 10.83 12.23
N LYS A 66 -4.12 11.03 11.55
CA LYS A 66 -3.79 12.33 10.94
C LYS A 66 -4.77 12.72 9.84
N LEU A 67 -5.24 11.74 9.05
CA LEU A 67 -6.12 11.98 7.91
C LEU A 67 -7.61 12.10 8.30
N SER A 68 -8.03 11.45 9.38
CA SER A 68 -9.44 11.36 9.79
C SER A 68 -9.94 12.58 10.58
N VAL A 69 -9.12 13.61 10.72
CA VAL A 69 -9.50 14.86 11.39
C VAL A 69 -9.76 15.97 10.38
N ALA A 70 -10.47 17.00 10.79
CA ALA A 70 -10.67 18.19 9.96
C ALA A 70 -9.31 18.76 9.50
N ASP A 71 -9.22 19.08 8.22
CA ASP A 71 -8.01 19.55 7.54
C ASP A 71 -6.90 18.50 7.35
N GLY A 72 -7.16 17.24 7.66
CA GLY A 72 -6.21 16.13 7.47
C GLY A 72 -5.81 15.91 6.00
N TYR A 73 -6.77 16.12 5.08
CA TYR A 73 -6.53 16.21 3.64
C TYR A 73 -6.47 17.64 3.15
N PHE A 74 -7.39 18.50 3.58
CA PHE A 74 -7.59 19.82 3.01
C PHE A 74 -6.38 20.73 3.13
N LYS A 75 -5.62 20.65 4.23
CA LYS A 75 -4.41 21.47 4.47
C LYS A 75 -3.09 20.77 4.15
N ASP A 76 -3.10 19.58 3.60
CA ASP A 76 -1.89 18.90 3.14
C ASP A 76 -1.81 18.99 1.60
N ASP A 77 -0.99 19.89 1.07
CA ASP A 77 -0.86 20.17 -0.36
C ASP A 77 -0.46 18.95 -1.21
N GLN A 78 0.10 17.91 -0.59
CA GLN A 78 0.51 16.69 -1.31
C GLN A 78 -0.64 15.73 -1.55
N ILE A 79 -1.71 15.82 -0.75
CA ILE A 79 -2.85 14.89 -0.79
C ILE A 79 -4.20 15.58 -0.90
N LYS A 80 -4.22 16.91 -0.82
CA LYS A 80 -5.44 17.70 -0.99
C LYS A 80 -6.14 17.34 -2.28
N LEU A 81 -7.41 16.96 -2.18
CA LEU A 81 -8.25 16.74 -3.34
C LEU A 81 -8.59 18.09 -3.98
N VAL A 82 -8.29 18.19 -5.25
CA VAL A 82 -8.66 19.32 -6.12
C VAL A 82 -9.57 18.82 -7.22
N LEU A 83 -10.11 19.70 -8.06
CA LEU A 83 -10.88 19.26 -9.22
C LEU A 83 -9.99 18.52 -10.23
N PRO A 84 -10.52 17.52 -10.97
CA PRO A 84 -9.75 16.81 -11.99
C PRO A 84 -9.23 17.76 -13.05
N LYS A 85 -8.09 17.41 -13.67
CA LYS A 85 -7.40 18.27 -14.66
C LYS A 85 -8.33 18.72 -15.79
N GLU A 86 -9.21 17.84 -16.23
CA GLU A 86 -10.18 18.08 -17.28
C GLU A 86 -11.22 19.17 -16.88
N ALA A 87 -11.47 19.30 -15.57
CA ALA A 87 -12.40 20.30 -15.04
C ALA A 87 -11.74 21.68 -14.78
N GLN A 88 -10.43 21.80 -14.84
CA GLN A 88 -9.72 23.05 -14.51
C GLN A 88 -10.11 24.22 -15.43
N GLN A 89 -10.41 23.97 -16.71
CA GLN A 89 -10.88 25.02 -17.62
C GLN A 89 -12.27 25.52 -17.20
N VAL A 90 -13.15 24.64 -16.73
CA VAL A 90 -14.48 24.98 -16.23
C VAL A 90 -14.34 25.75 -14.91
N GLU A 91 -13.48 25.30 -14.02
CA GLU A 91 -13.11 26.01 -12.80
C GLU A 91 -12.67 27.45 -13.07
N ALA A 92 -11.71 27.62 -13.96
CA ALA A 92 -11.21 28.96 -14.32
C ALA A 92 -12.32 29.88 -14.86
N LYS A 93 -13.24 29.34 -15.67
CA LYS A 93 -14.41 30.10 -16.17
C LYS A 93 -15.38 30.47 -15.05
N LEU A 94 -15.68 29.51 -14.15
CA LEU A 94 -16.57 29.77 -13.01
C LEU A 94 -15.99 30.87 -12.08
N ARG A 95 -14.68 30.82 -11.82
CA ARG A 95 -14.00 31.85 -11.03
C ARG A 95 -14.09 33.25 -11.70
N LYS A 96 -13.91 33.32 -13.03
CA LYS A 96 -14.00 34.58 -13.77
C LYS A 96 -15.39 35.21 -13.75
N ILE A 97 -16.47 34.42 -13.66
CA ILE A 97 -17.85 34.92 -13.57
C ILE A 97 -18.34 35.07 -12.13
N GLY A 98 -17.42 35.11 -11.13
CA GLY A 98 -17.77 35.34 -9.73
C GLY A 98 -18.31 34.12 -8.97
N GLN A 99 -18.22 32.90 -9.52
CA GLN A 99 -18.66 31.66 -8.87
C GLN A 99 -17.53 30.95 -8.10
N GLY A 100 -16.43 31.65 -7.80
CA GLY A 100 -15.25 31.07 -7.13
C GLY A 100 -15.60 30.42 -5.79
N GLN A 101 -16.45 31.04 -4.98
CA GLN A 101 -16.88 30.48 -3.69
C GLN A 101 -17.53 29.09 -3.82
N LYS A 102 -18.28 28.84 -4.89
CA LYS A 102 -18.87 27.51 -5.13
C LYS A 102 -17.82 26.46 -5.48
N VAL A 103 -16.81 26.87 -6.24
CA VAL A 103 -15.67 25.99 -6.56
C VAL A 103 -14.91 25.63 -5.28
N ASP A 104 -14.64 26.62 -4.44
CA ASP A 104 -13.91 26.41 -3.18
C ASP A 104 -14.70 25.52 -2.22
N ALA A 105 -16.01 25.73 -2.09
CA ALA A 105 -16.89 24.86 -1.32
C ALA A 105 -16.93 23.41 -1.84
N THR A 106 -16.87 23.22 -3.17
CA THR A 106 -16.80 21.89 -3.76
C THR A 106 -15.48 21.22 -3.42
N ILE A 107 -14.36 21.93 -3.56
CA ILE A 107 -13.03 21.41 -3.20
C ILE A 107 -12.97 21.06 -1.71
N GLU A 108 -13.50 21.92 -0.84
CA GLU A 108 -13.57 21.62 0.59
C GLU A 108 -14.41 20.36 0.84
N SER A 109 -15.57 20.23 0.21
CA SER A 109 -16.45 19.06 0.38
C SER A 109 -15.79 17.76 -0.05
N LEU A 110 -14.98 17.76 -1.12
CA LEU A 110 -14.19 16.60 -1.54
C LEU A 110 -13.23 16.16 -0.44
N ASN A 111 -12.54 17.10 0.20
CA ASN A 111 -11.58 16.80 1.24
C ASN A 111 -12.26 16.35 2.53
N ARG A 112 -13.36 16.98 2.95
CA ARG A 112 -14.17 16.53 4.10
C ARG A 112 -14.69 15.11 3.89
N ALA A 113 -15.14 14.78 2.68
CA ALA A 113 -15.56 13.42 2.36
C ALA A 113 -14.40 12.40 2.45
N ALA A 114 -13.19 12.78 2.04
CA ALA A 114 -12.00 11.94 2.19
C ALA A 114 -11.61 11.75 3.67
N GLU A 115 -11.67 12.81 4.47
CA GLU A 115 -11.43 12.80 5.92
C GLU A 115 -12.44 11.88 6.64
N ASP A 116 -13.72 11.98 6.32
CA ASP A 116 -14.77 11.11 6.86
C ASP A 116 -14.54 9.63 6.53
N ALA A 117 -14.08 9.34 5.32
CA ALA A 117 -13.84 7.98 4.87
C ALA A 117 -12.57 7.34 5.48
N ALA A 118 -11.54 8.15 5.76
CA ALA A 118 -10.21 7.66 6.14
C ALA A 118 -10.22 6.73 7.36
N SER A 119 -11.05 7.02 8.38
CA SER A 119 -11.15 6.20 9.60
C SER A 119 -11.55 4.75 9.32
N SER A 120 -12.37 4.52 8.27
CA SER A 120 -12.88 3.20 7.90
C SER A 120 -11.81 2.26 7.32
N SER A 121 -10.61 2.77 7.01
CA SER A 121 -9.50 1.99 6.47
C SER A 121 -8.78 1.13 7.51
N LYS A 122 -8.83 1.51 8.81
CA LYS A 122 -8.01 0.93 9.87
C LYS A 122 -8.15 -0.58 9.96
N ASP A 123 -9.37 -1.09 9.99
CA ASP A 123 -9.62 -2.53 10.16
C ASP A 123 -9.12 -3.36 8.97
N LEU A 124 -9.21 -2.82 7.75
CA LEU A 124 -8.70 -3.49 6.55
C LEU A 124 -7.18 -3.64 6.61
N PHE A 125 -6.48 -2.61 7.04
CA PHE A 125 -5.03 -2.67 7.19
C PHE A 125 -4.60 -3.61 8.31
N VAL A 126 -5.28 -3.57 9.47
CA VAL A 126 -5.00 -4.49 10.57
C VAL A 126 -5.16 -5.94 10.11
N LEU A 127 -6.22 -6.24 9.34
CA LEU A 127 -6.44 -7.58 8.79
C LEU A 127 -5.34 -7.97 7.79
N ALA A 128 -4.96 -7.08 6.88
CA ALA A 128 -3.89 -7.33 5.91
C ALA A 128 -2.54 -7.58 6.61
N ILE A 129 -2.20 -6.79 7.63
CA ILE A 129 -0.97 -6.97 8.42
C ILE A 129 -1.01 -8.30 9.20
N LYS A 130 -2.14 -8.65 9.79
CA LYS A 130 -2.30 -9.93 10.51
C LYS A 130 -1.99 -11.12 9.59
N ASN A 131 -2.42 -11.05 8.33
CA ASN A 131 -2.28 -12.10 7.33
C ASN A 131 -0.91 -12.14 6.64
N LEU A 132 0.02 -11.22 6.95
CA LEU A 132 1.39 -11.28 6.42
C LEU A 132 2.03 -12.62 6.72
N SER A 133 2.48 -13.31 5.67
CA SER A 133 3.33 -14.49 5.76
C SER A 133 4.76 -14.11 6.14
N LEU A 134 5.57 -15.07 6.55
CA LEU A 134 6.99 -14.84 6.81
C LEU A 134 7.73 -14.36 5.55
N SER A 135 7.37 -14.88 4.38
CA SER A 135 7.93 -14.45 3.09
C SER A 135 7.62 -12.97 2.81
N ASP A 136 6.38 -12.52 3.08
CA ASP A 136 5.99 -11.11 2.94
C ASP A 136 6.79 -10.22 3.88
N VAL A 137 6.92 -10.62 5.15
CA VAL A 137 7.73 -9.92 6.16
C VAL A 137 9.16 -9.70 5.66
N MET A 138 9.79 -10.77 5.15
CA MET A 138 11.15 -10.68 4.64
C MET A 138 11.26 -9.83 3.39
N GLY A 139 10.28 -9.92 2.49
CA GLY A 139 10.19 -9.09 1.29
C GLY A 139 10.06 -7.60 1.63
N ILE A 140 9.23 -7.26 2.61
CA ILE A 140 9.03 -5.89 3.09
C ILE A 140 10.31 -5.35 3.74
N LEU A 141 10.94 -6.11 4.64
CA LEU A 141 12.15 -5.65 5.34
C LEU A 141 13.33 -5.39 4.41
N LYS A 142 13.50 -6.23 3.39
CA LYS A 142 14.59 -6.11 2.41
C LYS A 142 14.24 -5.21 1.22
N GLY A 143 12.98 -4.80 1.12
CA GLY A 143 12.47 -4.02 0.01
C GLY A 143 12.80 -2.53 0.10
N SER A 144 12.20 -1.76 -0.82
CA SER A 144 12.31 -0.30 -0.86
C SER A 144 11.72 0.38 0.40
N ASP A 145 11.96 1.67 0.52
CA ASP A 145 11.51 2.48 1.66
C ASP A 145 9.96 2.52 1.80
N ASP A 146 9.23 2.08 0.76
CA ASP A 146 7.77 2.00 0.66
C ASP A 146 7.23 0.57 0.45
N ALA A 147 8.05 -0.45 0.66
CA ALA A 147 7.69 -1.84 0.35
C ALA A 147 6.42 -2.33 1.08
N ALA A 148 6.23 -1.92 2.35
CA ALA A 148 5.02 -2.25 3.09
C ALA A 148 3.79 -1.52 2.53
N THR A 149 3.94 -0.26 2.15
CA THR A 149 2.88 0.53 1.52
C THR A 149 2.44 -0.09 0.19
N VAL A 150 3.39 -0.53 -0.64
CA VAL A 150 3.10 -1.25 -1.90
C VAL A 150 2.36 -2.56 -1.64
N TYR A 151 2.79 -3.34 -0.65
CA TYR A 151 2.09 -4.57 -0.24
C TYR A 151 0.65 -4.28 0.19
N LEU A 152 0.46 -3.32 1.10
CA LEU A 152 -0.86 -2.93 1.60
C LEU A 152 -1.76 -2.41 0.49
N SER A 153 -1.22 -1.60 -0.43
CA SER A 153 -1.97 -1.10 -1.58
C SER A 153 -2.50 -2.24 -2.46
N LYS A 154 -1.65 -3.22 -2.77
CA LYS A 154 -2.05 -4.37 -3.58
C LYS A 154 -3.11 -5.24 -2.90
N SER A 155 -3.01 -5.40 -1.58
CA SER A 155 -3.87 -6.31 -0.82
C SER A 155 -5.19 -5.69 -0.37
N THR A 156 -5.30 -4.35 -0.31
CA THR A 156 -6.47 -3.70 0.30
C THR A 156 -7.19 -2.68 -0.57
N ARG A 157 -6.62 -2.25 -1.72
CA ARG A 157 -7.21 -1.15 -2.52
C ARG A 157 -8.65 -1.41 -2.93
N ASN A 158 -8.99 -2.62 -3.35
CA ASN A 158 -10.34 -2.97 -3.80
C ASN A 158 -11.36 -2.88 -2.65
N GLU A 159 -11.02 -3.38 -1.48
CA GLU A 159 -11.85 -3.30 -0.29
C GLU A 159 -11.98 -1.87 0.21
N LEU A 160 -10.91 -1.07 0.09
CA LEU A 160 -10.95 0.36 0.40
C LEU A 160 -11.92 1.10 -0.52
N VAL A 161 -11.92 0.82 -1.82
CA VAL A 161 -12.90 1.40 -2.76
C VAL A 161 -14.33 1.08 -2.32
N GLN A 162 -14.60 -0.17 -1.95
CA GLN A 162 -15.93 -0.60 -1.51
C GLN A 162 -16.37 0.09 -0.20
N LYS A 163 -15.44 0.34 0.72
CA LYS A 163 -15.73 1.02 2.00
C LYS A 163 -15.84 2.53 1.85
N PHE A 164 -14.95 3.16 1.10
CA PHE A 164 -14.87 4.61 0.96
C PHE A 164 -15.99 5.18 0.11
N SER A 165 -16.32 4.53 -1.01
CA SER A 165 -17.30 5.03 -1.97
C SER A 165 -18.65 5.39 -1.35
N PRO A 166 -19.31 4.56 -0.51
CA PRO A 166 -20.57 4.91 0.10
C PRO A 166 -20.46 6.06 1.12
N ILE A 167 -19.33 6.15 1.85
CA ILE A 167 -19.09 7.22 2.83
C ILE A 167 -18.91 8.55 2.08
N ILE A 168 -18.04 8.57 1.08
CA ILE A 168 -17.76 9.73 0.23
C ILE A 168 -19.04 10.19 -0.47
N LYS A 169 -19.80 9.25 -1.05
CA LYS A 169 -21.09 9.58 -1.66
C LYS A 169 -22.03 10.28 -0.69
N THR A 170 -22.17 9.73 0.52
CA THR A 170 -23.05 10.32 1.56
C THR A 170 -22.60 11.73 1.95
N SER A 171 -21.29 11.95 2.10
CA SER A 171 -20.74 13.26 2.45
C SER A 171 -20.91 14.28 1.33
N LEU A 172 -20.69 13.90 0.08
CA LEU A 172 -20.88 14.77 -1.09
C LEU A 172 -22.36 15.06 -1.38
N ASP A 173 -23.24 14.09 -1.18
CA ASP A 173 -24.70 14.27 -1.40
C ASP A 173 -25.31 15.25 -0.39
N LYS A 174 -24.84 15.29 0.85
CA LYS A 174 -25.31 16.25 1.89
C LYS A 174 -25.18 17.70 1.45
N VAL A 175 -24.19 18.01 0.63
CA VAL A 175 -23.94 19.37 0.11
C VAL A 175 -24.39 19.53 -1.34
N GLY A 176 -25.02 18.53 -1.91
CA GLY A 176 -25.50 18.52 -3.30
C GLY A 176 -24.41 18.52 -4.36
N ALA A 177 -23.14 18.21 -3.96
CA ALA A 177 -21.98 18.29 -4.87
C ALA A 177 -22.09 17.28 -6.02
N THR A 178 -22.53 16.06 -5.76
CA THR A 178 -22.70 15.00 -6.77
C THR A 178 -23.70 15.39 -7.86
N GLN A 179 -24.87 15.92 -7.48
CA GLN A 179 -25.89 16.33 -8.45
C GLN A 179 -25.48 17.55 -9.30
N GLN A 180 -24.81 18.53 -8.67
CA GLN A 180 -24.34 19.72 -9.38
C GLN A 180 -23.24 19.35 -10.36
N TRP A 181 -22.31 18.47 -9.96
CA TRP A 181 -21.24 17.95 -10.79
C TRP A 181 -21.77 17.17 -11.98
N ASP A 182 -22.66 16.21 -11.75
CA ASP A 182 -23.27 15.40 -12.81
C ASP A 182 -23.97 16.26 -13.84
N LYS A 183 -24.85 17.18 -13.43
CA LYS A 183 -25.55 18.10 -14.33
C LYS A 183 -24.60 18.93 -15.17
N LEU A 184 -23.56 19.49 -14.53
CA LEU A 184 -22.59 20.36 -15.20
C LEU A 184 -21.80 19.57 -16.25
N PHE A 185 -21.23 18.44 -15.90
CA PHE A 185 -20.33 17.71 -16.79
C PHE A 185 -21.04 16.81 -17.79
N THR A 186 -22.25 16.35 -17.48
CA THR A 186 -23.11 15.74 -18.50
C THR A 186 -23.48 16.73 -19.60
N ALA A 187 -23.79 17.98 -19.27
CA ALA A 187 -24.04 19.03 -20.25
C ALA A 187 -22.77 19.43 -21.00
N TYR A 188 -21.66 19.62 -20.31
CA TYR A 188 -20.37 19.96 -20.90
C TYR A 188 -19.88 18.90 -21.91
N ASN A 189 -20.03 17.63 -21.59
CA ASN A 189 -19.59 16.51 -22.43
C ASN A 189 -20.38 16.34 -23.74
N LYS A 190 -21.51 17.05 -23.89
CA LYS A 190 -22.29 17.12 -25.15
C LYS A 190 -21.72 18.14 -26.14
N ILE A 191 -20.83 19.02 -25.69
CA ILE A 191 -20.18 20.01 -26.56
C ILE A 191 -19.16 19.29 -27.46
N PRO A 192 -19.21 19.49 -28.80
CA PRO A 192 -18.22 18.89 -29.70
C PRO A 192 -16.80 19.38 -29.39
N PHE A 193 -15.80 18.51 -29.61
CA PHE A 193 -14.36 18.81 -29.51
C PHE A 193 -13.84 19.25 -28.14
N VAL A 194 -14.61 19.08 -27.05
CA VAL A 194 -14.09 19.29 -25.70
C VAL A 194 -13.47 17.99 -25.15
N GLN A 195 -12.49 18.15 -24.28
CA GLN A 195 -11.99 17.03 -23.48
C GLN A 195 -13.08 16.63 -22.49
N LYS A 196 -13.56 15.39 -22.59
CA LYS A 196 -14.64 14.90 -21.72
C LYS A 196 -14.16 14.78 -20.29
N VAL A 197 -14.99 15.18 -19.34
CA VAL A 197 -14.80 15.02 -17.89
C VAL A 197 -15.62 13.82 -17.40
N ASN A 198 -15.05 12.99 -16.56
CA ASN A 198 -15.81 11.93 -15.91
C ASN A 198 -16.90 12.55 -15.01
N PRO A 199 -18.17 12.30 -15.25
CA PRO A 199 -19.25 12.83 -14.42
C PRO A 199 -19.34 12.18 -13.03
N ASP A 200 -18.67 11.03 -12.80
CA ASP A 200 -18.67 10.33 -11.52
C ASP A 200 -17.68 10.97 -10.52
N LEU A 201 -18.16 11.98 -9.81
CA LEU A 201 -17.41 12.67 -8.77
C LEU A 201 -17.07 11.75 -7.59
N VAL A 202 -17.95 10.79 -7.27
CA VAL A 202 -17.73 9.84 -6.17
C VAL A 202 -16.56 8.92 -6.47
N ALA A 203 -16.52 8.36 -7.67
CA ALA A 203 -15.39 7.50 -8.08
C ALA A 203 -14.08 8.29 -8.08
N TYR A 204 -14.07 9.51 -8.63
CA TYR A 204 -12.90 10.37 -8.60
C TYR A 204 -12.41 10.66 -7.17
N ALA A 205 -13.32 11.11 -6.29
CA ALA A 205 -12.97 11.43 -4.91
C ALA A 205 -12.50 10.20 -4.13
N THR A 206 -13.12 9.03 -4.39
CA THR A 206 -12.72 7.76 -3.77
C THR A 206 -11.30 7.37 -4.13
N ASP A 207 -10.97 7.41 -5.43
CA ASP A 207 -9.61 7.09 -5.88
C ASP A 207 -8.57 8.06 -5.29
N LYS A 208 -8.86 9.35 -5.31
CA LYS A 208 -7.95 10.38 -4.76
C LYS A 208 -7.79 10.28 -3.24
N ALA A 209 -8.86 9.98 -2.53
CA ALA A 209 -8.79 9.76 -1.08
C ALA A 209 -7.89 8.54 -0.75
N ILE A 210 -8.04 7.45 -1.48
CA ILE A 210 -7.21 6.25 -1.30
C ILE A 210 -5.75 6.52 -1.68
N ASP A 211 -5.49 7.25 -2.77
CA ASP A 211 -4.14 7.66 -3.16
C ASP A 211 -3.48 8.48 -2.03
N GLY A 212 -4.19 9.47 -1.49
CA GLY A 212 -3.73 10.29 -0.37
C GLY A 212 -3.45 9.48 0.90
N LEU A 213 -4.30 8.49 1.19
CA LEU A 213 -4.11 7.56 2.30
C LEU A 213 -2.78 6.79 2.16
N PHE A 214 -2.50 6.22 0.98
CA PHE A 214 -1.25 5.48 0.76
C PHE A 214 -0.02 6.40 0.77
N ILE A 215 -0.12 7.63 0.28
CA ILE A 215 0.95 8.63 0.42
C ILE A 215 1.27 8.87 1.90
N GLN A 216 0.25 9.03 2.74
CA GLN A 216 0.47 9.25 4.17
C GLN A 216 1.04 8.01 4.88
N ILE A 217 0.62 6.79 4.50
CA ILE A 217 1.18 5.54 5.01
C ILE A 217 2.65 5.41 4.62
N ALA A 218 3.01 5.72 3.37
CA ALA A 218 4.40 5.72 2.92
C ALA A 218 5.29 6.69 3.72
N LYS A 219 4.76 7.87 4.06
CA LYS A 219 5.47 8.82 4.95
C LYS A 219 5.73 8.21 6.33
N GLN A 220 4.76 7.51 6.91
CA GLN A 220 4.94 6.84 8.21
C GLN A 220 5.92 5.67 8.12
N GLU A 221 5.89 4.89 7.04
CA GLU A 221 6.85 3.82 6.79
C GLU A 221 8.27 4.38 6.70
N LEU A 222 8.47 5.42 5.90
CA LEU A 222 9.76 6.09 5.76
C LEU A 222 10.30 6.61 7.10
N GLU A 223 9.44 7.24 7.91
CA GLU A 223 9.80 7.71 9.26
C GLU A 223 10.30 6.57 10.15
N ILE A 224 9.61 5.43 10.18
CA ILE A 224 10.04 4.27 10.98
C ILE A 224 11.38 3.73 10.48
N ARG A 225 11.58 3.69 9.16
CA ARG A 225 12.81 3.18 8.55
C ARG A 225 14.01 4.11 8.80
N LYS A 226 13.83 5.42 8.69
CA LYS A 226 14.93 6.40 8.70
C LYS A 226 15.15 7.05 10.07
N ASN A 227 14.10 7.21 10.88
CA ASN A 227 14.17 7.94 12.14
C ASN A 227 14.13 7.00 13.37
N PRO A 228 15.24 6.79 14.08
CA PRO A 228 15.26 5.97 15.29
C PRO A 228 14.27 6.43 16.38
N ALA A 229 13.99 7.74 16.47
CA ALA A 229 13.05 8.27 17.46
C ALA A 229 11.58 7.87 17.15
N ALA A 230 11.25 7.55 15.89
CA ALA A 230 9.93 7.07 15.51
C ALA A 230 9.68 5.61 15.92
N ARG A 231 10.72 4.88 16.32
CA ARG A 231 10.70 3.46 16.74
C ARG A 231 10.35 3.37 18.23
N GLY A 232 9.06 3.44 18.54
CA GLY A 232 8.54 3.56 19.90
C GLY A 232 8.84 2.40 20.86
N THR A 233 9.23 1.21 20.36
CA THR A 233 9.49 0.03 21.19
C THR A 233 10.90 -0.51 20.98
N GLU A 234 11.42 -1.26 21.96
CA GLU A 234 12.73 -1.92 21.87
C GLU A 234 12.77 -2.95 20.72
N LEU A 235 11.64 -3.58 20.43
CA LEU A 235 11.54 -4.54 19.33
C LEU A 235 11.71 -3.82 17.98
N LEU A 236 11.05 -2.67 17.79
CA LEU A 236 11.21 -1.83 16.59
C LEU A 236 12.63 -1.31 16.43
N LYS A 237 13.29 -0.90 17.52
CA LYS A 237 14.69 -0.48 17.49
C LYS A 237 15.61 -1.62 17.05
N LYS A 238 15.33 -2.86 17.48
CA LYS A 238 16.14 -4.03 17.09
C LYS A 238 15.90 -4.43 15.63
N VAL A 239 14.65 -4.39 15.14
CA VAL A 239 14.29 -4.80 13.77
C VAL A 239 14.79 -3.79 12.73
N PHE A 240 14.70 -2.49 13.01
CA PHE A 240 15.10 -1.41 12.10
C PHE A 240 16.39 -0.70 12.51
N GLY A 241 17.02 -1.09 13.63
CA GLY A 241 18.28 -0.53 14.09
C GLY A 241 19.46 -1.26 13.44
N ASN A 242 20.13 -0.60 12.52
CA ASN A 242 21.49 -0.94 12.08
C ASN A 242 22.49 -0.19 12.92
#